data_055c4c67abeff531b09614800914567c
#
_entry.id   055c4c67abeff531b09614800914567c
#
_cell.length_a   1.000
_cell.length_b   1.000
_cell.length_c   1.000
_cell.angle_alpha   90.00
_cell.angle_beta   90.00
_cell.angle_gamma   90.00
#
_symmetry.space_group_name_H-M   'P 1'
#
loop_
_entity.id
_entity.type
_entity.pdbx_description
1 polymer ?
#
loop_
_entity_poly.entity_id
_entity_poly.type
_entity_poly.pdbx_seq_one_letter_code
_entity_poly.pdbx_strand_id
1 'polypeptide(L)'
;MISVDQVKDYLRIPYEEDDGYIESAISQGYSYIRDAVDDFDEIYAKDSVFSDKCDMWVLTQWMPSAYDRREGMFNGVVTMDYTARAMLTQLQMYRKEE
;
A
#
# COMPACT_ATOMS: atom_id res chain seq x y z
N MET A 1 -9.03 -3.82 -3.51
CA MET A 1 -8.04 -2.79 -3.15
C MET A 1 -8.69 -1.73 -2.27
N ILE A 2 -7.91 -1.03 -1.47
CA ILE A 2 -8.49 -0.03 -0.57
C ILE A 2 -8.94 1.21 -1.35
N SER A 3 -9.87 1.96 -0.76
CA SER A 3 -10.43 3.16 -1.37
C SER A 3 -9.92 4.42 -0.69
N VAL A 4 -10.13 5.56 -1.34
CA VAL A 4 -9.82 6.88 -0.76
C VAL A 4 -10.57 7.04 0.56
N ASP A 5 -11.84 6.66 0.61
CA ASP A 5 -12.63 6.79 1.83
C ASP A 5 -12.07 5.97 2.99
N GLN A 6 -11.59 4.76 2.72
CA GLN A 6 -10.95 3.95 3.76
C GLN A 6 -9.70 4.61 4.30
N VAL A 7 -8.88 5.21 3.43
CA VAL A 7 -7.69 5.92 3.84
C VAL A 7 -8.05 7.14 4.68
N LYS A 8 -9.04 7.89 4.23
CA LYS A 8 -9.48 9.09 4.96
C LYS A 8 -9.99 8.74 6.35
N ASP A 9 -10.76 7.66 6.46
CA ASP A 9 -11.25 7.20 7.76
C ASP A 9 -10.09 6.78 8.67
N TYR A 10 -9.16 6.03 8.11
CA TYR A 10 -8.01 5.53 8.89
C TYR A 10 -7.11 6.66 9.38
N LEU A 11 -6.82 7.63 8.51
CA LEU A 11 -5.95 8.77 8.83
C LEU A 11 -6.71 9.96 9.41
N ARG A 12 -8.03 9.86 9.49
CA ARG A 12 -8.91 10.92 10.03
C ARG A 12 -8.76 12.22 9.27
N ILE A 13 -8.88 12.15 7.95
CA ILE A 13 -8.81 13.31 7.07
C ILE A 13 -10.23 13.77 6.75
N PRO A 14 -10.67 14.94 7.26
CA PRO A 14 -12.05 15.37 7.11
C PRO A 14 -12.35 16.22 5.87
N TYR A 15 -11.35 16.49 5.03
CA TYR A 15 -11.49 17.37 3.88
C TYR A 15 -11.19 16.63 2.58
N GLU A 16 -11.47 17.26 1.44
CA GLU A 16 -11.37 16.63 0.12
C GLU A 16 -10.20 17.14 -0.72
N GLU A 17 -9.47 18.13 -0.25
CA GLU A 17 -8.40 18.76 -1.04
C GLU A 17 -7.30 17.79 -1.46
N ASP A 18 -7.07 16.75 -0.66
CA ASP A 18 -6.00 15.79 -0.94
C ASP A 18 -6.50 14.50 -1.60
N ASP A 19 -7.79 14.41 -1.97
CA ASP A 19 -8.36 13.17 -2.52
C ASP A 19 -7.59 12.66 -3.73
N GLY A 20 -7.23 13.54 -4.66
CA GLY A 20 -6.48 13.16 -5.85
C GLY A 20 -5.10 12.63 -5.50
N TYR A 21 -4.43 13.27 -4.54
CA TYR A 21 -3.14 12.81 -4.08
C TYR A 21 -3.25 11.44 -3.40
N ILE A 22 -4.27 11.26 -2.56
CA ILE A 22 -4.50 9.99 -1.86
C ILE A 22 -4.72 8.87 -2.87
N GLU A 23 -5.53 9.13 -3.90
CA GLU A 23 -5.78 8.14 -4.94
C GLU A 23 -4.48 7.73 -5.65
N SER A 24 -3.66 8.70 -6.01
CA SER A 24 -2.36 8.43 -6.63
C SER A 24 -1.43 7.65 -5.71
N ALA A 25 -1.41 8.00 -4.43
CA ALA A 25 -0.56 7.33 -3.45
C ALA A 25 -0.98 5.87 -3.25
N ILE A 26 -2.29 5.59 -3.26
CA ILE A 26 -2.80 4.22 -3.17
C ILE A 26 -2.27 3.40 -4.36
N SER A 27 -2.40 3.94 -5.58
CA SER A 27 -1.90 3.28 -6.78
C SER A 27 -0.41 2.98 -6.69
N GLN A 28 0.36 3.94 -6.19
CA GLN A 28 1.80 3.75 -6.04
C GLN A 28 2.14 2.67 -5.02
N GLY A 29 1.37 2.58 -3.93
CA GLY A 29 1.56 1.53 -2.93
C GLY A 29 1.38 0.14 -3.51
N TYR A 30 0.31 -0.05 -4.29
CA TYR A 30 0.08 -1.33 -4.95
C TYR A 30 1.11 -1.61 -6.03
N SER A 31 1.56 -0.60 -6.77
CA SER A 31 2.64 -0.76 -7.75
C SER A 31 3.92 -1.23 -7.07
N TYR A 32 4.21 -0.68 -5.90
CA TYR A 32 5.39 -1.07 -5.15
C TYR A 32 5.34 -2.56 -4.78
N ILE A 33 4.20 -3.03 -4.29
CA ILE A 33 4.03 -4.45 -3.97
C ILE A 33 4.11 -5.29 -5.25
N ARG A 34 3.47 -4.86 -6.32
CA ARG A 34 3.47 -5.58 -7.60
C ARG A 34 4.88 -5.80 -8.11
N ASP A 35 5.74 -4.80 -7.98
CA ASP A 35 7.12 -4.91 -8.40
C ASP A 35 7.94 -5.83 -7.50
N ALA A 36 7.55 -5.93 -6.24
CA ALA A 36 8.27 -6.72 -5.25
C ALA A 36 7.82 -8.19 -5.21
N VAL A 37 6.59 -8.49 -5.62
CA VAL A 37 6.00 -9.83 -5.51
C VAL A 37 5.73 -10.39 -6.89
N ASP A 38 6.35 -11.52 -7.21
CA ASP A 38 6.09 -12.22 -8.47
C ASP A 38 4.64 -12.71 -8.51
N ASP A 39 4.02 -12.59 -9.69
CA ASP A 39 2.65 -13.05 -9.92
C ASP A 39 1.63 -12.35 -9.02
N PHE A 40 1.91 -11.10 -8.62
CA PHE A 40 1.04 -10.35 -7.72
C PHE A 40 -0.42 -10.35 -8.16
N ASP A 41 -0.68 -10.00 -9.41
CA ASP A 41 -2.06 -9.85 -9.88
C ASP A 41 -2.82 -11.17 -9.80
N GLU A 42 -2.17 -12.27 -10.14
CA GLU A 42 -2.78 -13.59 -10.08
C GLU A 42 -3.08 -14.01 -8.65
N ILE A 43 -2.10 -13.85 -7.75
CA ILE A 43 -2.27 -14.25 -6.36
C ILE A 43 -3.33 -13.37 -5.68
N TYR A 44 -3.27 -12.08 -5.94
CA TYR A 44 -4.24 -11.13 -5.36
C TYR A 44 -5.67 -11.49 -5.75
N ALA A 45 -5.88 -11.87 -7.00
CA ALA A 45 -7.21 -12.21 -7.48
C ALA A 45 -7.76 -13.52 -6.91
N LYS A 46 -6.87 -14.46 -6.57
CA LYS A 46 -7.29 -15.82 -6.19
C LYS A 46 -7.22 -16.11 -4.70
N ASP A 47 -6.40 -15.38 -3.97
CA ASP A 47 -6.13 -15.67 -2.56
C ASP A 47 -6.53 -14.48 -1.69
N SER A 48 -7.67 -14.62 -0.99
CA SER A 48 -8.19 -13.52 -0.16
C SER A 48 -7.31 -13.19 1.03
N VAL A 49 -6.59 -14.18 1.57
CA VAL A 49 -5.66 -13.92 2.68
C VAL A 49 -4.52 -13.04 2.19
N PHE A 50 -3.97 -13.34 1.02
CA PHE A 50 -2.91 -12.53 0.44
C PHE A 50 -3.41 -11.11 0.12
N SER A 51 -4.59 -11.00 -0.49
CA SER A 51 -5.12 -9.69 -0.84
C SER A 51 -5.39 -8.85 0.40
N ASP A 52 -5.91 -9.46 1.49
CA ASP A 52 -6.13 -8.75 2.75
C ASP A 52 -4.80 -8.25 3.35
N LYS A 53 -3.76 -9.05 3.28
CA LYS A 53 -2.43 -8.64 3.76
C LYS A 53 -1.86 -7.49 2.94
N CYS A 54 -2.03 -7.52 1.62
CA CYS A 54 -1.59 -6.44 0.75
C CYS A 54 -2.36 -5.15 1.06
N ASP A 55 -3.68 -5.24 1.20
CA ASP A 55 -4.52 -4.10 1.51
C ASP A 55 -4.13 -3.49 2.86
N MET A 56 -3.89 -4.33 3.86
CA MET A 56 -3.49 -3.87 5.18
C MET A 56 -2.12 -3.18 5.13
N TRP A 57 -1.19 -3.75 4.35
CA TRP A 57 0.13 -3.13 4.19
C TRP A 57 0.02 -1.74 3.58
N VAL A 58 -0.77 -1.59 2.52
CA VAL A 58 -0.95 -0.28 1.88
C VAL A 58 -1.60 0.70 2.85
N LEU A 59 -2.65 0.27 3.55
CA LEU A 59 -3.40 1.15 4.44
C LEU A 59 -2.60 1.57 5.67
N THR A 60 -1.90 0.63 6.32
CA THR A 60 -1.30 0.87 7.64
C THR A 60 0.19 1.18 7.58
N GLN A 61 0.91 0.71 6.58
CA GLN A 61 2.35 0.91 6.47
C GLN A 61 2.72 1.94 5.41
N TRP A 62 2.10 1.86 4.26
CA TRP A 62 2.42 2.75 3.14
C TRP A 62 1.77 4.12 3.27
N MET A 63 0.44 4.15 3.46
CA MET A 63 -0.31 5.40 3.42
C MET A 63 0.06 6.43 4.50
N PRO A 64 0.27 6.05 5.78
CA PRO A 64 0.66 7.05 6.76
C PRO A 64 1.96 7.76 6.38
N SER A 65 2.97 7.01 5.95
CA SER A 65 4.24 7.60 5.52
C SER A 65 4.09 8.40 4.24
N ALA A 66 3.33 7.89 3.27
CA ALA A 66 3.12 8.58 2.01
C ALA A 66 2.38 9.90 2.23
N TYR A 67 1.37 9.90 3.10
CA TYR A 67 0.61 11.11 3.36
C TYR A 67 1.46 12.16 4.09
N ASP A 68 2.24 11.73 5.08
CA ASP A 68 3.11 12.64 5.82
C ASP A 68 4.21 13.24 4.95
N ARG A 69 4.63 12.52 3.93
CA ARG A 69 5.71 12.94 3.03
C ARG A 69 5.21 13.29 1.64
N ARG A 70 3.98 13.75 1.53
CA ARG A 70 3.38 13.97 0.22
C ARG A 70 4.16 14.92 -0.68
N GLU A 71 4.87 15.88 -0.12
CA GLU A 71 5.73 16.74 -0.91
C GLU A 71 7.01 16.02 -1.33
N GLY A 72 7.56 15.20 -0.45
CA GLY A 72 8.78 14.45 -0.71
C GLY A 72 8.60 13.33 -1.71
N MET A 73 7.39 12.79 -1.86
CA MET A 73 7.13 11.71 -2.79
C MET A 73 7.43 12.10 -4.23
N PHE A 74 7.20 13.36 -4.57
CA PHE A 74 7.46 13.84 -5.92
C PHE A 74 8.94 13.88 -6.26
N ASN A 75 9.80 13.72 -5.28
CA ASN A 75 11.23 13.64 -5.49
C ASN A 75 11.72 12.21 -5.74
N GLY A 76 10.79 11.27 -5.77
CA GLY A 76 11.10 9.88 -6.08
C GLY A 76 11.78 9.08 -4.98
N VAL A 77 11.89 9.64 -3.79
CA VAL A 77 12.53 8.95 -2.67
C VAL A 77 11.46 8.58 -1.64
N VAL A 78 11.22 7.28 -1.51
CA VAL A 78 10.32 6.76 -0.48
C VAL A 78 11.14 5.92 0.47
N THR A 79 11.19 6.32 1.73
CA THR A 79 11.90 5.57 2.77
C THR A 79 10.87 4.84 3.62
N MET A 80 10.97 3.51 3.66
CA MET A 80 10.12 2.69 4.50
C MET A 80 10.82 2.42 5.81
N ASP A 81 10.05 2.37 6.90
CA ASP A 81 10.60 1.96 8.17
C ASP A 81 10.82 0.44 8.21
N TYR A 82 11.41 -0.02 9.30
CA TYR A 82 11.74 -1.44 9.45
C TYR A 82 10.51 -2.34 9.39
N THR A 83 9.43 -1.93 10.05
CA THR A 83 8.21 -2.74 10.11
C THR A 83 7.59 -2.90 8.73
N ALA A 84 7.52 -1.81 7.96
CA ALA A 84 6.98 -1.86 6.61
C ALA A 84 7.80 -2.79 5.72
N ARG A 85 9.12 -2.73 5.83
CA ARG A 85 10.00 -3.61 5.05
C ARG A 85 9.84 -5.07 5.45
N ALA A 86 9.72 -5.34 6.74
CA ALA A 86 9.56 -6.71 7.22
C ALA A 86 8.26 -7.32 6.70
N MET A 87 7.17 -6.55 6.73
CA MET A 87 5.89 -7.00 6.22
C MET A 87 5.94 -7.21 4.70
N LEU A 88 6.61 -6.32 3.98
CA LEU A 88 6.75 -6.48 2.54
C LEU A 88 7.57 -7.73 2.21
N THR A 89 8.62 -8.01 2.97
CA THR A 89 9.41 -9.22 2.79
C THR A 89 8.53 -10.47 2.98
N GLN A 90 7.64 -10.47 3.96
CA GLN A 90 6.71 -11.57 4.14
C GLN A 90 5.81 -11.74 2.93
N LEU A 91 5.33 -10.65 2.34
CA LEU A 91 4.53 -10.72 1.13
C LEU A 91 5.33 -11.28 -0.05
N GLN A 92 6.60 -10.89 -0.18
CA GLN A 92 7.47 -11.41 -1.24
C GLN A 92 7.67 -12.92 -1.12
N MET A 93 7.71 -13.42 0.10
CA MET A 93 7.94 -14.85 0.35
C MET A 93 6.66 -15.65 0.45
N TYR A 94 5.51 -14.98 0.33
CA TYR A 94 4.23 -15.65 0.39
C TYR A 94 4.09 -16.66 -0.75
N ARG A 95 3.64 -17.86 -0.41
CA ARG A 95 3.40 -18.90 -1.40
C ARG A 95 1.98 -19.40 -1.24
N LYS A 96 1.29 -19.51 -2.36
CA LYS A 96 -0.02 -20.10 -2.36
C LYS A 96 0.11 -21.61 -2.12
N GLU A 97 -0.69 -22.12 -1.21
CA GLU A 97 -0.76 -23.58 -0.99
C GLU A 97 -1.35 -24.25 -2.22
N GLU A 98 -0.72 -25.31 -2.65
CA GLU A 98 -1.17 -26.10 -3.80
C GLU A 98 -1.85 -27.37 -3.37
#